data_ffe92fdb6aba702df536b80575516000
#
_entry.id   ffe92fdb6aba702df536b80575516000
#
_cell.length_a   1.000
_cell.length_b   1.000
_cell.length_c   1.000
_cell.angle_alpha   90.00
_cell.angle_beta   90.00
_cell.angle_gamma   90.00
#
_symmetry.space_group_name_H-M   'P 1'
#
loop_
_entity.id
_entity.type
_entity.pdbx_description
1 polymer ?
#
loop_
_entity_poly.entity_id
_entity_poly.type
_entity_poly.pdbx_seq_one_letter_code
_entity_poly.pdbx_strand_id
1 'polypeptide(L)'
;MIKKTKEFGINNNIQKKICDKIGINNKKNFLKLKSNLLVKTETFLKKQQISKGKILKESIKKNIEFLIELKNYKGIRHKLKYPVRGQRTHTNAQTRIKFKI
;
A
#
# COMPACT_ATOMS: atom_id res chain seq x y z
N MET A 1 19.56 9.18 6.06
CA MET A 1 18.18 8.75 6.16
C MET A 1 17.42 9.25 4.95
N ILE A 2 16.99 8.41 4.01
CA ILE A 2 16.20 8.82 2.85
C ILE A 2 14.90 9.38 3.40
N LYS A 3 14.61 10.67 3.13
CA LYS A 3 13.27 11.21 3.38
C LYS A 3 12.30 10.36 2.57
N LYS A 4 11.54 9.51 3.26
CA LYS A 4 10.55 8.60 2.68
C LYS A 4 9.68 9.39 1.73
N THR A 5 9.69 9.02 0.45
CA THR A 5 8.55 9.30 -0.40
C THR A 5 7.39 8.57 0.26
N LYS A 6 6.51 9.29 0.95
CA LYS A 6 5.36 8.73 1.68
C LYS A 6 4.28 8.22 0.72
N GLU A 7 4.68 7.63 -0.40
CA GLU A 7 3.72 7.02 -1.31
C GLU A 7 3.22 5.70 -0.73
N PHE A 8 1.92 5.59 -0.62
CA PHE A 8 1.25 4.38 -0.16
C PHE A 8 1.62 3.20 -1.07
N GLY A 9 2.06 2.09 -0.48
CA GLY A 9 2.48 0.89 -1.21
C GLY A 9 3.99 0.75 -1.44
N ILE A 10 4.80 1.78 -1.19
CA ILE A 10 6.25 1.71 -1.30
C ILE A 10 6.86 1.56 0.10
N ASN A 11 7.23 0.33 0.45
CA ASN A 11 7.93 0.01 1.68
C ASN A 11 9.47 0.11 1.50
N ASN A 12 10.20 0.13 2.62
CA ASN A 12 11.66 0.18 2.64
C ASN A 12 12.33 -0.95 1.81
N ASN A 13 11.74 -2.13 1.78
CA ASN A 13 12.26 -3.25 1.00
C ASN A 13 12.13 -3.02 -0.50
N ILE A 14 10.99 -2.49 -0.96
CA ILE A 14 10.80 -2.12 -2.37
C ILE A 14 11.76 -0.99 -2.73
N GLN A 15 11.91 0.00 -1.84
CA GLN A 15 12.83 1.11 -2.03
C GLN A 15 14.28 0.65 -2.17
N LYS A 16 14.74 -0.28 -1.33
CA LYS A 16 16.07 -0.90 -1.47
C LYS A 16 16.23 -1.59 -2.82
N LYS A 17 15.29 -2.45 -3.22
CA LYS A 17 15.31 -3.14 -4.52
C LYS A 17 15.40 -2.16 -5.70
N ILE A 18 14.70 -1.03 -5.63
CA ILE A 18 14.77 0.03 -6.66
C ILE A 18 16.18 0.63 -6.68
N CYS A 19 16.73 0.98 -5.52
CA CYS A 19 18.05 1.57 -5.41
C CYS A 19 19.15 0.64 -5.93
N ASP A 20 19.10 -0.63 -5.57
CA ASP A 20 20.07 -1.64 -6.01
C ASP A 20 20.03 -1.87 -7.54
N LYS A 21 18.83 -1.92 -8.12
CA LYS A 21 18.66 -2.08 -9.57
C LYS A 21 19.06 -0.87 -10.40
N ILE A 22 18.92 0.33 -9.86
CA ILE A 22 19.23 1.58 -10.56
C ILE A 22 20.66 2.05 -10.27
N GLY A 23 21.34 1.42 -9.28
CA GLY A 23 22.69 1.82 -8.87
C GLY A 23 22.72 3.12 -8.07
N ILE A 24 21.68 3.43 -7.29
CA ILE A 24 21.59 4.65 -6.49
C ILE A 24 21.88 4.33 -5.03
N ASN A 25 22.73 5.14 -4.41
CA ASN A 25 22.98 4.99 -2.99
C ASN A 25 21.71 5.32 -2.18
N ASN A 26 21.32 4.41 -1.31
CA ASN A 26 20.12 4.48 -0.45
C ASN A 26 20.09 5.70 0.49
N LYS A 27 21.23 6.40 0.65
CA LYS A 27 21.36 7.60 1.48
C LYS A 27 21.05 8.92 0.76
N LYS A 28 20.91 8.91 -0.58
CA LYS A 28 20.59 10.13 -1.36
C LYS A 28 19.07 10.42 -1.33
N ASN A 29 18.73 11.71 -1.21
CA ASN A 29 17.32 12.14 -1.26
C ASN A 29 16.74 11.90 -2.66
N PHE A 30 15.65 11.17 -2.76
CA PHE A 30 14.91 10.93 -4.01
C PHE A 30 14.51 12.23 -4.71
N LEU A 31 14.24 13.30 -3.94
CA LEU A 31 13.87 14.62 -4.46
C LEU A 31 15.00 15.34 -5.21
N LYS A 32 16.26 14.92 -5.02
CA LYS A 32 17.44 15.48 -5.71
C LYS A 32 17.94 14.62 -6.88
N LEU A 33 17.15 13.63 -7.28
CA LEU A 33 17.51 12.78 -8.41
C LEU A 33 17.26 13.51 -9.73
N LYS A 34 18.19 13.35 -10.68
CA LYS A 34 18.02 13.84 -12.06
C LYS A 34 16.77 13.19 -12.69
N SER A 35 16.08 13.93 -13.55
CA SER A 35 14.86 13.49 -14.25
C SER A 35 15.00 12.10 -14.88
N ASN A 36 16.13 11.78 -15.49
CA ASN A 36 16.41 10.47 -16.09
C ASN A 36 16.34 9.30 -15.10
N LEU A 37 16.67 9.53 -13.83
CA LEU A 37 16.59 8.49 -12.80
C LEU A 37 15.15 8.28 -12.31
N LEU A 38 14.33 9.32 -12.31
CA LEU A 38 12.91 9.21 -12.00
C LEU A 38 12.17 8.36 -13.04
N VAL A 39 12.44 8.60 -14.33
CA VAL A 39 11.88 7.79 -15.42
C VAL A 39 12.30 6.32 -15.27
N LYS A 40 13.57 6.03 -14.96
CA LYS A 40 14.03 4.65 -14.71
C LYS A 40 13.32 4.00 -13.52
N THR A 41 13.02 4.74 -12.45
CA THR A 41 12.27 4.20 -11.30
C THR A 41 10.83 3.85 -11.68
N GLU A 42 10.17 4.69 -12.46
CA GLU A 42 8.80 4.44 -12.93
C GLU A 42 8.72 3.24 -13.88
N THR A 43 9.64 3.14 -14.82
CA THR A 43 9.71 2.00 -15.74
C THR A 43 9.97 0.69 -14.98
N PHE A 44 10.81 0.70 -13.97
CA PHE A 44 11.04 -0.45 -13.11
C PHE A 44 9.78 -0.86 -12.34
N LEU A 45 9.06 0.09 -11.74
CA LEU A 45 7.81 -0.17 -11.00
C LEU A 45 6.73 -0.74 -11.92
N LYS A 46 6.59 -0.21 -13.13
CA LYS A 46 5.67 -0.73 -14.16
C LYS A 46 6.03 -2.15 -14.57
N LYS A 47 7.31 -2.43 -14.83
CA LYS A 47 7.80 -3.78 -15.20
C LYS A 47 7.55 -4.82 -14.12
N GLN A 48 7.63 -4.44 -12.85
CA GLN A 48 7.37 -5.31 -11.71
C GLN A 48 5.88 -5.36 -11.32
N GLN A 49 4.99 -4.70 -12.07
CA GLN A 49 3.55 -4.61 -11.77
C GLN A 49 3.23 -4.14 -10.34
N ILE A 50 4.11 -3.32 -9.76
CA ILE A 50 3.93 -2.80 -8.41
C ILE A 50 2.94 -1.63 -8.44
N SER A 51 1.75 -1.86 -7.90
CA SER A 51 0.75 -0.81 -7.71
C SER A 51 1.14 0.10 -6.56
N LYS A 52 0.99 1.41 -6.73
CA LYS A 52 1.30 2.41 -5.71
C LYS A 52 0.23 3.50 -5.60
N GLY A 53 0.23 4.23 -4.48
CA GLY A 53 -0.58 5.42 -4.30
C GLY A 53 -2.09 5.18 -4.46
N LYS A 54 -2.72 5.99 -5.29
CA LYS A 54 -4.16 5.99 -5.53
C LYS A 54 -4.64 4.67 -6.15
N ILE A 55 -3.91 4.15 -7.14
CA ILE A 55 -4.24 2.90 -7.84
C ILE A 55 -4.32 1.72 -6.86
N LEU A 56 -3.36 1.62 -5.94
CA LEU A 56 -3.37 0.58 -4.92
C LEU A 56 -4.55 0.71 -3.96
N LYS A 57 -4.89 1.94 -3.54
CA LYS A 57 -6.04 2.19 -2.67
C LYS A 57 -7.36 1.79 -3.36
N GLU A 58 -7.53 2.14 -4.62
CA GLU A 58 -8.70 1.76 -5.42
C GLU A 58 -8.80 0.24 -5.59
N SER A 59 -7.69 -0.43 -5.84
CA SER A 59 -7.66 -1.89 -5.93
C SER A 59 -8.07 -2.56 -4.62
N ILE A 60 -7.55 -2.09 -3.49
CA ILE A 60 -7.95 -2.60 -2.16
C ILE A 60 -9.45 -2.37 -1.92
N LYS A 61 -9.95 -1.17 -2.25
CA LYS A 61 -11.37 -0.84 -2.10
C LYS A 61 -12.26 -1.77 -2.93
N LYS A 62 -11.94 -1.97 -4.21
CA LYS A 62 -12.65 -2.91 -5.10
C LYS A 62 -12.67 -4.33 -4.55
N ASN A 63 -11.55 -4.82 -4.02
CA ASN A 63 -11.49 -6.15 -3.44
C ASN A 63 -12.40 -6.29 -2.20
N ILE A 64 -12.52 -5.25 -1.39
CA ILE A 64 -13.44 -5.24 -0.24
C ILE A 64 -14.90 -5.17 -0.71
N GLU A 65 -15.21 -4.32 -1.68
CA GLU A 65 -16.54 -4.20 -2.28
C GLU A 65 -16.98 -5.53 -2.87
N PHE A 66 -16.13 -6.22 -3.60
CA PHE A 66 -16.38 -7.56 -4.12
C PHE A 66 -16.73 -8.59 -3.02
N LEU A 67 -16.01 -8.57 -1.89
CA LEU A 67 -16.32 -9.44 -0.76
C LEU A 67 -17.69 -9.12 -0.14
N ILE A 68 -18.07 -7.83 -0.13
CA ILE A 68 -19.39 -7.39 0.39
C ILE A 68 -20.52 -7.86 -0.55
N GLU A 69 -20.32 -7.77 -1.86
CA GLU A 69 -21.28 -8.22 -2.88
C GLU A 69 -21.52 -9.72 -2.80
N LEU A 70 -20.48 -10.51 -2.58
CA LEU A 70 -20.58 -11.95 -2.36
C LEU A 70 -21.34 -12.34 -1.08
N LYS A 71 -21.70 -11.38 -0.22
CA LYS A 71 -22.40 -11.61 1.06
C LYS A 71 -21.77 -12.69 1.96
N ASN A 72 -20.48 -12.94 1.79
CA ASN A 72 -19.78 -13.89 2.63
C ASN A 72 -19.52 -13.31 4.04
N TYR A 73 -19.15 -14.16 5.00
CA TYR A 73 -18.87 -13.73 6.38
C TYR A 73 -17.87 -12.58 6.46
N LYS A 74 -16.78 -12.63 5.69
CA LYS A 74 -15.77 -11.56 5.66
C LYS A 74 -16.34 -10.25 5.12
N GLY A 75 -17.16 -10.32 4.07
CA GLY A 75 -17.82 -9.14 3.49
C GLY A 75 -18.78 -8.47 4.46
N ILE A 76 -19.59 -9.25 5.17
CA ILE A 76 -20.50 -8.73 6.21
C ILE A 76 -19.70 -8.05 7.32
N ARG A 77 -18.59 -8.65 7.76
CA ARG A 77 -17.70 -8.06 8.77
C ARG A 77 -17.08 -6.74 8.30
N HIS A 78 -16.67 -6.66 7.02
CA HIS A 78 -16.18 -5.41 6.44
C HIS A 78 -17.26 -4.32 6.42
N LYS A 79 -18.48 -4.65 6.01
CA LYS A 79 -19.64 -3.74 5.97
C LYS A 79 -19.96 -3.19 7.36
N LEU A 80 -19.98 -4.03 8.36
CA LEU A 80 -20.29 -3.68 9.75
C LEU A 80 -19.07 -3.09 10.51
N LYS A 81 -17.92 -2.94 9.85
CA LYS A 81 -16.66 -2.45 10.46
C LYS A 81 -16.17 -3.29 11.65
N TYR A 82 -16.45 -4.57 11.65
CA TYR A 82 -15.94 -5.49 12.64
C TYR A 82 -14.60 -6.12 12.23
N PRO A 83 -13.82 -6.63 13.19
CA PRO A 83 -12.62 -7.41 12.91
C PRO A 83 -12.95 -8.64 12.06
N VAL A 84 -12.13 -8.90 11.03
CA VAL A 84 -12.38 -9.95 10.03
C VAL A 84 -11.64 -11.26 10.37
N ARG A 85 -10.65 -11.18 11.28
CA ARG A 85 -9.75 -12.29 11.62
C ARG A 85 -10.09 -12.99 12.94
N GLY A 86 -11.35 -13.02 13.35
CA GLY A 86 -11.79 -13.71 14.57
C GLY A 86 -11.38 -13.05 15.88
N GLN A 87 -10.97 -11.79 15.84
CA GLN A 87 -10.60 -11.05 17.05
C GLN A 87 -11.82 -10.75 17.91
N ARG A 88 -11.59 -10.69 19.22
CA ARG A 88 -12.61 -10.41 20.23
C ARG A 88 -13.17 -9.00 20.05
N THR A 89 -14.51 -8.85 20.10
CA THR A 89 -15.21 -7.59 19.80
C THR A 89 -15.60 -6.81 21.06
N HIS A 90 -15.60 -7.43 22.24
CA HIS A 90 -16.11 -6.80 23.46
C HIS A 90 -15.34 -5.52 23.84
N THR A 91 -14.00 -5.55 23.80
CA THR A 91 -13.16 -4.41 24.19
C THR A 91 -12.24 -3.89 23.09
N ASN A 92 -11.90 -4.71 22.11
CA ASN A 92 -10.81 -4.46 21.15
C ASN A 92 -11.28 -4.04 19.75
N ALA A 93 -12.58 -3.90 19.51
CA ALA A 93 -13.11 -3.53 18.19
C ALA A 93 -13.05 -2.03 17.89
N GLN A 94 -12.76 -1.17 18.85
CA GLN A 94 -12.80 0.29 18.72
C GLN A 94 -11.86 0.82 17.63
N THR A 95 -10.68 0.25 17.47
CA THR A 95 -9.73 0.66 16.44
C THR A 95 -10.29 0.39 15.05
N ARG A 96 -10.98 -0.73 14.87
CA ARG A 96 -11.58 -1.09 13.58
C ARG A 96 -12.77 -0.21 13.21
N ILE A 97 -13.60 0.16 14.17
CA ILE A 97 -14.75 1.05 13.99
C ILE A 97 -14.30 2.43 13.52
N LYS A 98 -13.18 2.93 14.04
CA LYS A 98 -12.59 4.22 13.67
C LYS A 98 -11.94 4.22 12.27
N PHE A 99 -11.68 3.04 11.71
CA PHE A 99 -11.00 2.93 10.42
C PHE A 99 -11.96 3.29 9.27
N LYS A 100 -11.81 4.48 8.72
CA LYS A 100 -12.49 4.89 7.47
C LYS A 100 -11.68 4.35 6.29
N ILE A 101 -12.29 3.47 5.51
CA ILE A 101 -11.76 3.00 4.22
C ILE A 101 -12.25 3.94 3.14
#